data_42e8df920f5f6f7b3f3d5785f27b649d
#
_entry.id   42e8df920f5f6f7b3f3d5785f27b649d
#
_cell.length_a   1.000
_cell.length_b   1.000
_cell.length_c   1.000
_cell.angle_alpha   90.00
_cell.angle_beta   90.00
_cell.angle_gamma   90.00
#
_symmetry.space_group_name_H-M   'P 1'
#
loop_
_entity.id
_entity.type
_entity.pdbx_description
1 polymer ?
#
loop_
_entity_poly.entity_id
_entity_poly.type
_entity_poly.pdbx_seq_one_letter_code
_entity_poly.pdbx_strand_id
1 'polypeptide(L)'
;YHDIPEGLRSAFNAAVFAALKPGGVYVVIDHADARGALPGVPPRHRIDPAVVRSQVTSVGFRFAGQSTVLANPADDHRRSVFDPAIRGRTDQFVFKFVKPR
;
A
#
# COMPACT_ATOMS: atom_id res chain seq x y z
N TYR A 1 1.08 -3.68 -4.83
CA TYR A 1 -0.11 -4.00 -4.00
C TYR A 1 -1.42 -3.58 -4.68
N HIS A 2 -1.47 -2.38 -5.25
CA HIS A 2 -2.70 -1.89 -5.90
C HIS A 2 -3.16 -2.76 -7.07
N ASP A 3 -2.26 -3.50 -7.72
CA ASP A 3 -2.59 -4.41 -8.81
C ASP A 3 -3.29 -5.69 -8.34
N ILE A 4 -3.28 -5.99 -7.05
CA ILE A 4 -4.01 -7.13 -6.50
C ILE A 4 -5.49 -6.76 -6.49
N PRO A 5 -6.38 -7.53 -7.15
CA PRO A 5 -7.81 -7.27 -7.09
C PRO A 5 -8.29 -7.16 -5.64
N GLU A 6 -9.14 -6.18 -5.37
CA GLU A 6 -9.57 -5.88 -4.00
C GLU A 6 -10.12 -7.11 -3.29
N GLY A 7 -10.93 -7.92 -3.98
CA GLY A 7 -11.51 -9.13 -3.41
C GLY A 7 -10.51 -10.26 -3.09
N LEU A 8 -9.25 -10.15 -3.57
CA LEU A 8 -8.20 -11.14 -3.35
C LEU A 8 -7.14 -10.67 -2.34
N ARG A 9 -7.18 -9.41 -1.91
CA ARG A 9 -6.13 -8.85 -1.04
C ARG A 9 -6.10 -9.52 0.32
N SER A 10 -7.25 -9.82 0.91
CA SER A 10 -7.31 -10.52 2.20
C SER A 10 -6.66 -11.91 2.11
N ALA A 11 -6.98 -12.69 1.07
CA ALA A 11 -6.38 -13.99 0.86
C ALA A 11 -4.87 -13.89 0.58
N PHE A 12 -4.45 -12.89 -0.19
CA PHE A 12 -3.03 -12.64 -0.45
C PHE A 12 -2.28 -12.31 0.85
N ASN A 13 -2.80 -11.40 1.64
CA ASN A 13 -2.19 -11.00 2.92
C ASN A 13 -2.14 -12.17 3.90
N ALA A 14 -3.21 -12.99 3.95
CA ALA A 14 -3.25 -14.17 4.80
C ALA A 14 -2.20 -15.21 4.38
N ALA A 15 -1.97 -15.38 3.07
CA ALA A 15 -0.94 -16.28 2.57
C ALA A 15 0.46 -15.80 2.94
N VAL A 16 0.73 -14.50 2.84
CA VAL A 16 2.00 -13.91 3.29
C VAL A 16 2.17 -14.11 4.79
N PHE A 17 1.13 -13.88 5.57
CA PHE A 17 1.15 -14.09 7.02
C PHE A 17 1.50 -15.53 7.37
N ALA A 18 0.86 -16.50 6.71
CA ALA A 18 1.12 -17.91 6.96
C ALA A 18 2.54 -18.34 6.57
N ALA A 19 3.09 -17.75 5.51
CA ALA A 19 4.42 -18.09 5.01
C ALA A 19 5.55 -17.52 5.87
N LEU A 20 5.31 -16.47 6.62
CA LEU A 20 6.32 -15.83 7.46
C LEU A 20 6.45 -16.55 8.81
N LYS A 21 7.69 -16.59 9.33
CA LYS A 21 7.94 -16.99 10.71
C LYS A 21 7.47 -15.91 11.67
N PRO A 22 7.11 -16.26 12.93
CA PRO A 22 6.86 -15.25 13.96
C PRO A 22 8.03 -14.26 14.05
N GLY A 23 7.71 -12.97 14.09
CA GLY A 23 8.72 -11.90 14.03
C GLY A 23 9.13 -11.53 12.61
N GLY A 24 8.65 -12.23 11.58
CA GLY A 24 8.91 -11.92 10.18
C GLY A 24 8.33 -10.58 9.76
N VAL A 25 8.92 -9.97 8.75
CA VAL A 25 8.61 -8.62 8.29
C VAL A 25 7.96 -8.66 6.91
N TYR A 26 6.91 -7.86 6.75
CA TYR A 26 6.23 -7.63 5.48
C TYR A 26 6.28 -6.14 5.17
N VAL A 27 6.94 -5.77 4.08
CA VAL A 27 7.04 -4.37 3.63
C VAL A 27 6.15 -4.17 2.41
N VAL A 28 5.33 -3.13 2.46
CA VAL A 28 4.47 -2.73 1.34
C VAL A 28 4.89 -1.34 0.87
N ILE A 29 5.24 -1.24 -0.39
CA ILE A 29 5.58 0.02 -1.06
C ILE A 29 4.63 0.18 -2.24
N ASP A 30 3.93 1.32 -2.31
CA ASP A 30 3.04 1.58 -3.42
C ASP A 30 2.81 3.08 -3.61
N HIS A 31 2.18 3.44 -4.72
CA HIS A 31 1.82 4.81 -5.04
C HIS A 31 0.60 5.23 -4.22
N ALA A 32 0.72 6.35 -3.51
CA ALA A 32 -0.33 6.85 -2.64
C ALA A 32 -1.46 7.50 -3.44
N ASP A 33 -2.69 7.13 -3.12
CA ASP A 33 -3.90 7.80 -3.59
C ASP A 33 -4.41 8.79 -2.54
N ALA A 34 -5.34 9.63 -2.94
CA ALA A 34 -6.02 10.53 -2.03
C ALA A 34 -6.79 9.73 -0.97
N ARG A 35 -6.87 10.25 0.25
CA ARG A 35 -7.61 9.60 1.32
C ARG A 35 -9.08 9.42 0.93
N GLY A 36 -9.57 8.20 1.05
CA GLY A 36 -10.95 7.86 0.72
C GLY A 36 -11.22 7.75 -0.78
N ALA A 37 -10.20 7.76 -1.64
CA ALA A 37 -10.38 7.61 -3.08
C ALA A 37 -11.01 6.26 -3.41
N LEU A 38 -11.94 6.27 -4.37
CA LEU A 38 -12.56 5.04 -4.85
C LEU A 38 -11.58 4.27 -5.74
N PRO A 39 -11.35 2.98 -5.46
CA PRO A 39 -10.45 2.17 -6.26
C PRO A 39 -10.90 2.08 -7.72
N GLY A 40 -9.96 2.26 -8.64
CA GLY A 40 -10.18 1.98 -10.06
C GLY A 40 -11.02 2.97 -10.85
N VAL A 41 -11.32 4.18 -10.30
CA VAL A 41 -12.15 5.16 -11.01
C VAL A 41 -11.57 6.58 -10.91
N PRO A 42 -10.94 7.12 -11.97
CA PRO A 42 -10.31 6.39 -13.09
C PRO A 42 -9.11 5.60 -12.62
N PRO A 43 -8.60 4.63 -13.40
CA PRO A 43 -7.44 3.82 -12.97
C PRO A 43 -6.18 4.69 -12.90
N ARG A 44 -5.79 5.07 -11.70
CA ARG A 44 -4.61 5.88 -11.44
C ARG A 44 -3.39 5.06 -11.03
N HIS A 45 -3.55 3.76 -10.86
CA HIS A 45 -2.52 2.86 -10.33
C HIS A 45 -2.01 3.31 -8.96
N ARG A 46 -2.93 3.76 -8.12
CA ARG A 46 -2.68 4.23 -6.77
C ARG A 46 -3.59 3.53 -5.78
N ILE A 47 -3.22 3.53 -4.52
CA ILE A 47 -4.07 3.04 -3.44
C ILE A 47 -3.96 3.95 -2.21
N ASP A 48 -5.08 4.16 -1.51
CA ASP A 48 -5.08 4.89 -0.25
C ASP A 48 -4.26 4.09 0.79
N PRO A 49 -3.20 4.69 1.38
CA PRO A 49 -2.38 4.01 2.38
C PRO A 49 -3.17 3.50 3.58
N ALA A 50 -4.23 4.21 3.99
CA ALA A 50 -5.07 3.79 5.12
C ALA A 50 -5.80 2.47 4.82
N VAL A 51 -6.19 2.24 3.57
CA VAL A 51 -6.82 0.98 3.12
C VAL A 51 -5.82 -0.16 3.22
N VAL A 52 -4.58 0.04 2.77
CA VAL A 52 -3.51 -0.97 2.87
C VAL A 52 -3.27 -1.36 4.32
N ARG A 53 -3.09 -0.37 5.19
CA ARG A 53 -2.86 -0.61 6.62
C ARG A 53 -4.00 -1.41 7.25
N SER A 54 -5.24 -1.06 6.96
CA SER A 54 -6.43 -1.77 7.46
C SER A 54 -6.46 -3.21 6.95
N GLN A 55 -6.26 -3.42 5.66
CA GLN A 55 -6.33 -4.75 5.04
C GLN A 55 -5.22 -5.68 5.55
N VAL A 56 -4.00 -5.18 5.69
CA VAL A 56 -2.86 -5.99 6.15
C VAL A 56 -3.01 -6.32 7.63
N THR A 57 -3.39 -5.36 8.47
CA THR A 57 -3.55 -5.62 9.90
C THR A 57 -4.74 -6.54 10.20
N SER A 58 -5.75 -6.57 9.34
CA SER A 58 -6.94 -7.41 9.53
C SER A 58 -6.65 -8.91 9.51
N VAL A 59 -5.54 -9.34 8.89
CA VAL A 59 -5.14 -10.76 8.86
C VAL A 59 -4.20 -11.15 10.00
N GLY A 60 -3.84 -10.22 10.88
CA GLY A 60 -3.06 -10.49 12.07
C GLY A 60 -1.70 -9.78 12.14
N PHE A 61 -1.27 -9.10 11.08
CA PHE A 61 -0.06 -8.31 11.13
C PHE A 61 -0.19 -7.11 12.07
N ARG A 62 0.92 -6.74 12.70
CA ARG A 62 1.03 -5.49 13.46
C ARG A 62 1.76 -4.45 12.61
N PHE A 63 1.20 -3.24 12.54
CA PHE A 63 1.89 -2.12 11.90
C PHE A 63 3.11 -1.72 12.73
N ALA A 64 4.30 -1.73 12.13
CA ALA A 64 5.55 -1.52 12.86
C ALA A 64 6.22 -0.18 12.51
N GLY A 65 5.75 0.51 11.49
CA GLY A 65 6.28 1.82 11.13
C GLY A 65 6.16 2.15 9.66
N GLN A 66 6.58 3.34 9.33
CA GLN A 66 6.58 3.84 7.95
C GLN A 66 7.84 4.66 7.68
N SER A 67 8.18 4.79 6.41
CA SER A 67 9.23 5.68 5.95
C SER A 67 8.66 6.69 4.96
N THR A 68 9.15 7.93 5.01
CA THR A 68 8.78 8.99 4.07
C THR A 68 9.84 9.18 2.97
N VAL A 69 10.79 8.29 2.87
CA VAL A 69 11.91 8.41 1.90
C VAL A 69 11.43 8.52 0.45
N LEU A 70 10.27 7.96 0.12
CA LEU A 70 9.66 8.03 -1.21
C LEU A 70 8.45 8.99 -1.27
N ALA A 71 8.20 9.75 -0.23
CA ALA A 71 7.11 10.71 -0.19
C ALA A 71 7.37 11.90 -1.11
N ASN A 72 6.33 12.36 -1.80
CA ASN A 72 6.37 13.58 -2.58
C ASN A 72 5.12 14.42 -2.30
N PRO A 73 5.20 15.44 -1.43
CA PRO A 73 4.07 16.30 -1.11
C PRO A 73 3.54 17.12 -2.28
N ALA A 74 4.34 17.30 -3.34
CA ALA A 74 3.92 18.02 -4.54
C ALA A 74 3.00 17.20 -5.45
N ASP A 75 2.86 15.88 -5.22
CA ASP A 75 1.93 15.03 -5.95
C ASP A 75 0.51 15.22 -5.39
N ASP A 76 -0.43 15.64 -6.24
CA ASP A 76 -1.81 15.88 -5.84
C ASP A 76 -2.66 14.60 -5.72
N HIS A 77 -2.08 13.43 -6.03
CA HIS A 77 -2.71 12.11 -6.01
C HIS A 77 -3.87 11.92 -7.01
N ARG A 78 -4.06 12.86 -7.94
CA ARG A 78 -5.20 12.84 -8.88
C ARG A 78 -4.84 12.29 -10.25
N ARG A 79 -3.53 12.30 -10.59
CA ARG A 79 -3.04 11.87 -11.90
C ARG A 79 -2.66 10.42 -11.87
N SER A 80 -2.81 9.74 -13.03
CA SER A 80 -2.22 8.41 -13.20
C SER A 80 -0.71 8.48 -12.93
N VAL A 81 -0.15 7.42 -12.36
CA VAL A 81 1.30 7.32 -12.13
C VAL A 81 2.10 7.36 -13.44
N PHE A 82 1.44 7.10 -14.56
CA PHE A 82 2.05 7.17 -15.90
C PHE A 82 1.91 8.52 -16.59
N ASP A 83 1.22 9.49 -15.97
CA ASP A 83 1.12 10.84 -16.51
C ASP A 83 2.53 11.45 -16.61
N PRO A 84 2.93 11.97 -17.81
CA PRO A 84 4.28 12.52 -18.01
C PRO A 84 4.65 13.62 -17.01
N ALA A 85 3.66 14.35 -16.48
CA ALA A 85 3.90 15.42 -15.51
C ALA A 85 4.39 14.89 -14.14
N ILE A 86 4.11 13.63 -13.80
CA ILE A 86 4.41 13.08 -12.49
C ILE A 86 5.14 11.73 -12.53
N ARG A 87 5.27 11.13 -13.71
CA ARG A 87 5.89 9.81 -13.85
C ARG A 87 7.29 9.81 -13.22
N GLY A 88 7.56 8.83 -12.36
CA GLY A 88 8.81 8.71 -11.62
C GLY A 88 8.93 9.63 -10.40
N ARG A 89 7.92 10.48 -10.14
CA ARG A 89 7.90 11.46 -9.04
C ARG A 89 6.62 11.36 -8.20
N THR A 90 5.89 10.26 -8.30
CA THR A 90 4.67 10.06 -7.52
C THR A 90 4.99 9.94 -6.04
N ASP A 91 4.05 10.39 -5.20
CA ASP A 91 4.11 10.14 -3.77
C ASP A 91 3.93 8.65 -3.50
N GLN A 92 4.88 8.04 -2.81
CA GLN A 92 4.84 6.64 -2.45
C GLN A 92 4.95 6.49 -0.95
N PHE A 93 4.21 5.53 -0.40
CA PHE A 93 4.32 5.15 1.00
C PHE A 93 5.16 3.88 1.14
N VAL A 94 5.81 3.76 2.28
CA VAL A 94 6.56 2.57 2.69
C VAL A 94 6.05 2.16 4.06
N PHE A 95 5.36 1.03 4.13
CA PHE A 95 4.81 0.50 5.39
C PHE A 95 5.52 -0.79 5.78
N LYS A 96 5.86 -0.90 7.05
CA LYS A 96 6.44 -2.09 7.64
C LYS A 96 5.43 -2.73 8.59
N PHE A 97 5.18 -4.01 8.36
CA PHE A 97 4.33 -4.84 9.22
C PHE A 97 5.15 -5.99 9.77
N VAL A 98 4.79 -6.45 10.96
CA VAL A 98 5.48 -7.55 11.63
C VAL A 98 4.46 -8.61 11.99
N LYS A 99 4.80 -9.88 11.74
CA LYS A 99 4.03 -11.01 12.26
C LYS A 99 4.33 -11.15 13.75
N PRO A 100 3.32 -11.03 14.63
CA PRO A 100 3.55 -11.18 16.08
C PRO A 100 4.14 -12.54 16.42
N ARG A 101 4.98 -12.53 17.43
CA ARG A 101 5.58 -13.76 17.97
C ARG A 101 4.64 -14.52 18.87
#